data_03cdcb68d5a803fc4fe4c954c7547221
#
_entry.id   03cdcb68d5a803fc4fe4c954c7547221
#
_cell.length_a   1.000
_cell.length_b   1.000
_cell.length_c   1.000
_cell.angle_alpha   90.00
_cell.angle_beta   90.00
_cell.angle_gamma   90.00
#
_symmetry.space_group_name_H-M   'P 1'
#
loop_
_entity.id
_entity.type
_entity.pdbx_description
1 polymer ?
#
loop_
_entity_poly.entity_id
_entity_poly.type
_entity_poly.pdbx_seq_one_letter_code
_entity_poly.pdbx_strand_id
1 'polypeptide(L)'
;MQKQDCLMLISVYEEKNLTKAAEKLFTSQPAITYRLQKLEEEHQIKLYTREGNKLFFTPEGEYLVDFANKMLLDLNKLEENLKTLKKDATGTIRIGVSSNFALYKLPTLIKQFVERSHSIQVNVTTGWSSEIIQLLNKNEIQIGIITGNYNWFDEKILLAEDPLTIIAKEPIKLEDIPFLPLISYQPNKKKGFGEKATNPLAQMIENWWQDSFSVPPLVRMELDKVETCKEMVNKNLGYSIIPKSCLTKNDCFFTHDLINDKGKPLNRKTWLIYRKSNVEILTVSQFINFVNEYSNQS
;
A
#
# COMPACT_ATOMS: atom_id res chain seq x y z
N MET A 1 7.74 -10.51 29.35
CA MET A 1 7.73 -9.43 28.31
C MET A 1 6.43 -8.65 28.38
N GLN A 2 6.46 -7.30 28.35
CA GLN A 2 5.29 -6.40 28.43
C GLN A 2 5.05 -5.68 27.09
N LYS A 3 3.89 -5.02 26.93
CA LYS A 3 3.56 -4.23 25.69
C LYS A 3 4.68 -3.24 25.32
N GLN A 4 5.26 -2.57 26.32
CA GLN A 4 6.36 -1.62 26.09
C GLN A 4 7.65 -2.31 25.61
N ASP A 5 7.93 -3.52 26.05
CA ASP A 5 9.08 -4.30 25.59
C ASP A 5 8.93 -4.67 24.12
N CYS A 6 7.72 -5.04 23.69
CA CYS A 6 7.42 -5.34 22.30
C CYS A 6 7.65 -4.11 21.41
N LEU A 7 7.10 -2.94 21.81
CA LEU A 7 7.26 -1.70 21.05
C LEU A 7 8.73 -1.30 20.93
N MET A 8 9.48 -1.43 22.02
CA MET A 8 10.91 -1.12 22.07
C MET A 8 11.71 -2.05 21.16
N LEU A 9 11.50 -3.36 21.28
CA LEU A 9 12.22 -4.37 20.50
C LEU A 9 12.00 -4.19 18.99
N ILE A 10 10.75 -3.97 18.59
CA ILE A 10 10.38 -3.70 17.20
C ILE A 10 11.03 -2.41 16.70
N SER A 11 10.97 -1.32 17.49
CA SER A 11 11.58 -0.06 17.10
C SER A 11 13.10 -0.18 16.91
N VAL A 12 13.79 -0.89 17.79
CA VAL A 12 15.24 -1.14 17.67
C VAL A 12 15.56 -2.00 16.43
N TYR A 13 14.73 -2.99 16.13
CA TYR A 13 14.88 -3.84 14.95
C TYR A 13 14.71 -3.04 13.64
N GLU A 14 13.71 -2.15 13.58
CA GLU A 14 13.45 -1.31 12.42
C GLU A 14 14.56 -0.27 12.18
N GLU A 15 14.95 0.45 13.24
CA GLU A 15 15.91 1.56 13.14
C GLU A 15 17.37 1.06 13.04
N LYS A 16 17.66 -0.16 13.47
CA LYS A 16 19.01 -0.75 13.59
C LYS A 16 20.00 0.20 14.30
N ASN A 17 19.45 1.09 15.14
CA ASN A 17 20.17 2.13 15.86
C ASN A 17 19.43 2.48 17.16
N LEU A 18 20.11 2.33 18.32
CA LEU A 18 19.51 2.55 19.63
C LEU A 18 19.10 4.01 19.88
N THR A 19 19.90 4.96 19.37
CA THR A 19 19.59 6.39 19.55
C THR A 19 18.34 6.79 18.79
N LYS A 20 18.23 6.38 17.51
CA LYS A 20 17.04 6.64 16.71
C LYS A 20 15.79 5.96 17.27
N ALA A 21 15.93 4.73 17.76
CA ALA A 21 14.84 4.02 18.42
C ALA A 21 14.40 4.75 19.69
N ALA A 22 15.34 5.31 20.46
CA ALA A 22 15.05 6.08 21.66
C ALA A 22 14.30 7.38 21.34
N GLU A 23 14.72 8.11 20.33
CA GLU A 23 14.04 9.31 19.83
C GLU A 23 12.59 8.99 19.40
N LYS A 24 12.40 7.91 18.62
CA LYS A 24 11.09 7.46 18.14
C LYS A 24 10.14 7.08 19.27
N LEU A 25 10.68 6.54 20.38
CA LEU A 25 9.91 6.10 21.55
C LEU A 25 9.83 7.16 22.66
N PHE A 26 10.35 8.38 22.43
CA PHE A 26 10.40 9.45 23.42
C PHE A 26 11.05 9.02 24.74
N THR A 27 12.17 8.27 24.66
CA THR A 27 12.92 7.75 25.81
C THR A 27 14.42 7.98 25.62
N SER A 28 15.24 7.56 26.60
CA SER A 28 16.70 7.66 26.51
C SER A 28 17.34 6.37 25.98
N GLN A 29 18.44 6.52 25.25
CA GLN A 29 19.21 5.37 24.76
C GLN A 29 19.72 4.45 25.90
N PRO A 30 20.17 4.96 27.07
CA PRO A 30 20.52 4.09 28.21
C PRO A 30 19.34 3.26 28.71
N ALA A 31 18.12 3.81 28.73
CA ALA A 31 16.92 3.08 29.15
C ALA A 31 16.62 1.92 28.20
N ILE A 32 16.73 2.13 26.88
CA ILE A 32 16.58 1.06 25.87
C ILE A 32 17.66 0.00 26.08
N THR A 33 18.93 0.39 26.25
CA THR A 33 20.03 -0.55 26.44
C THR A 33 19.81 -1.42 27.67
N TYR A 34 19.46 -0.80 28.79
CA TYR A 34 19.15 -1.53 30.03
C TYR A 34 18.01 -2.53 29.85
N ARG A 35 16.95 -2.12 29.17
CA ARG A 35 15.78 -2.99 28.98
C ARG A 35 16.08 -4.15 28.04
N LEU A 36 16.86 -3.94 26.98
CA LEU A 36 17.30 -5.01 26.08
C LEU A 36 18.20 -6.01 26.81
N GLN A 37 19.15 -5.54 27.62
CA GLN A 37 20.01 -6.40 28.44
C GLN A 37 19.18 -7.26 29.39
N LYS A 38 18.16 -6.66 30.04
CA LYS A 38 17.24 -7.39 30.90
C LYS A 38 16.49 -8.48 30.14
N LEU A 39 16.03 -8.24 28.92
CA LEU A 39 15.39 -9.25 28.07
C LEU A 39 16.38 -10.37 27.68
N GLU A 40 17.64 -10.03 27.36
CA GLU A 40 18.68 -11.03 27.10
C GLU A 40 18.94 -11.93 28.33
N GLU A 41 19.00 -11.35 29.52
CA GLU A 41 19.16 -12.06 30.79
C GLU A 41 17.94 -12.95 31.12
N GLU A 42 16.72 -12.40 31.03
CA GLU A 42 15.48 -13.11 31.30
C GLU A 42 15.30 -14.36 30.42
N HIS A 43 15.75 -14.28 29.16
CA HIS A 43 15.57 -15.36 28.19
C HIS A 43 16.86 -16.15 27.90
N GLN A 44 17.99 -15.77 28.51
CA GLN A 44 19.31 -16.38 28.30
C GLN A 44 19.75 -16.44 26.83
N ILE A 45 19.47 -15.38 26.08
CA ILE A 45 19.80 -15.24 24.66
C ILE A 45 20.56 -13.95 24.39
N LYS A 46 21.19 -13.86 23.20
CA LYS A 46 21.67 -12.60 22.66
C LYS A 46 20.67 -12.12 21.59
N LEU A 47 20.22 -10.87 21.73
CA LEU A 47 19.26 -10.28 20.78
C LEU A 47 19.96 -9.71 19.54
N TYR A 48 21.15 -9.14 19.72
CA TYR A 48 21.88 -8.51 18.61
C TYR A 48 23.39 -8.49 18.86
N THR A 49 24.12 -8.32 17.77
CA THR A 49 25.55 -7.99 17.76
C THR A 49 25.75 -6.57 17.26
N ARG A 50 26.91 -5.97 17.56
CA ARG A 50 27.29 -4.62 17.09
C ARG A 50 28.47 -4.70 16.17
N GLU A 51 28.36 -4.05 15.00
CA GLU A 51 29.48 -3.77 14.11
C GLU A 51 29.53 -2.25 13.86
N GLY A 52 30.41 -1.57 14.57
CA GLY A 52 30.46 -0.11 14.61
C GLY A 52 29.14 0.47 15.18
N ASN A 53 28.47 1.31 14.39
CA ASN A 53 27.21 1.93 14.77
C ASN A 53 25.96 1.14 14.31
N LYS A 54 26.12 -0.01 13.69
CA LYS A 54 24.99 -0.82 13.20
C LYS A 54 24.73 -1.99 14.13
N LEU A 55 23.43 -2.32 14.30
CA LEU A 55 22.96 -3.47 15.03
C LEU A 55 22.54 -4.57 14.04
N PHE A 56 22.98 -5.78 14.31
CA PHE A 56 22.60 -6.99 13.58
C PHE A 56 21.89 -7.93 14.55
N PHE A 57 20.63 -8.21 14.30
CA PHE A 57 19.88 -9.12 15.14
C PHE A 57 20.35 -10.57 14.92
N THR A 58 20.34 -11.32 16.01
CA THR A 58 20.58 -12.76 15.98
C THR A 58 19.30 -13.49 15.54
N PRO A 59 19.36 -14.77 15.14
CA PRO A 59 18.15 -15.56 14.85
C PRO A 59 17.18 -15.59 16.03
N GLU A 60 17.69 -15.67 17.27
CA GLU A 60 16.88 -15.60 18.50
C GLU A 60 16.24 -14.22 18.67
N GLY A 61 16.99 -13.16 18.34
CA GLY A 61 16.51 -11.79 18.38
C GLY A 61 15.39 -11.55 17.34
N GLU A 62 15.55 -12.04 16.12
CA GLU A 62 14.52 -11.97 15.08
C GLU A 62 13.26 -12.76 15.48
N TYR A 63 13.43 -13.95 16.04
CA TYR A 63 12.31 -14.72 16.57
C TYR A 63 11.54 -13.98 17.67
N LEU A 64 12.27 -13.28 18.56
CA LEU A 64 11.62 -12.49 19.63
C LEU A 64 10.90 -11.25 19.07
N VAL A 65 11.42 -10.62 17.99
CA VAL A 65 10.75 -9.54 17.28
C VAL A 65 9.44 -10.02 16.63
N ASP A 66 9.46 -11.19 15.99
CA ASP A 66 8.26 -11.80 15.40
C ASP A 66 7.21 -12.11 16.45
N PHE A 67 7.64 -12.63 17.60
CA PHE A 67 6.77 -12.88 18.76
C PHE A 67 6.19 -11.56 19.31
N ALA A 68 7.02 -10.49 19.42
CA ALA A 68 6.58 -9.18 19.87
C ALA A 68 5.50 -8.59 18.95
N ASN A 69 5.68 -8.71 17.63
CA ASN A 69 4.67 -8.31 16.65
C ASN A 69 3.35 -9.06 16.83
N LYS A 70 3.42 -10.36 17.05
CA LYS A 70 2.25 -11.21 17.28
C LYS A 70 1.51 -10.83 18.56
N MET A 71 2.26 -10.62 19.65
CA MET A 71 1.70 -10.22 20.95
C MET A 71 0.99 -8.86 20.88
N LEU A 72 1.57 -7.87 20.18
CA LEU A 72 0.92 -6.58 19.96
C LEU A 72 -0.37 -6.71 19.15
N LEU A 73 -0.37 -7.57 18.13
CA LEU A 73 -1.57 -7.84 17.35
C LEU A 73 -2.68 -8.42 18.22
N ASP A 74 -2.37 -9.42 19.05
CA ASP A 74 -3.35 -10.07 19.94
C ASP A 74 -3.88 -9.13 21.01
N LEU A 75 -3.02 -8.25 21.58
CA LEU A 75 -3.45 -7.19 22.49
C LEU A 75 -4.40 -6.19 21.81
N ASN A 76 -4.09 -5.77 20.60
CA ASN A 76 -4.95 -4.86 19.84
C ASN A 76 -6.32 -5.50 19.53
N LYS A 77 -6.33 -6.79 19.15
CA LYS A 77 -7.59 -7.55 18.94
C LYS A 77 -8.42 -7.61 20.23
N LEU A 78 -7.78 -7.90 21.35
CA LEU A 78 -8.47 -7.93 22.65
C LEU A 78 -9.09 -6.57 22.97
N GLU A 79 -8.32 -5.48 22.84
CA GLU A 79 -8.81 -4.12 23.09
C GLU A 79 -10.00 -3.76 22.19
N GLU A 80 -9.96 -4.14 20.89
CA GLU A 80 -11.04 -3.88 19.94
C GLU A 80 -12.28 -4.73 20.23
N ASN A 81 -12.11 -6.02 20.51
CA ASN A 81 -13.23 -6.90 20.87
C ASN A 81 -13.89 -6.46 22.18
N LEU A 82 -13.11 -6.02 23.17
CA LEU A 82 -13.68 -5.48 24.42
C LEU A 82 -14.48 -4.18 24.19
N LYS A 83 -14.06 -3.34 23.24
CA LYS A 83 -14.83 -2.15 22.85
C LYS A 83 -16.16 -2.52 22.20
N THR A 84 -16.18 -3.55 21.34
CA THR A 84 -17.42 -4.01 20.67
C THR A 84 -18.40 -4.71 21.59
N LEU A 85 -17.93 -5.31 22.69
CA LEU A 85 -18.78 -5.93 23.72
C LEU A 85 -19.54 -4.91 24.60
N LYS A 86 -19.07 -3.67 24.66
CA LYS A 86 -19.79 -2.57 25.32
C LYS A 86 -20.90 -2.09 24.38
N LYS A 87 -22.16 -2.18 24.79
CA LYS A 87 -23.38 -1.89 24.00
C LYS A 87 -23.41 -0.53 23.28
N ASP A 88 -22.50 0.40 23.61
CA ASP A 88 -22.35 1.73 22.97
C ASP A 88 -21.03 1.88 22.20
N ALA A 89 -20.29 0.80 21.98
CA ALA A 89 -18.97 0.90 21.37
C ALA A 89 -19.05 0.88 19.84
N THR A 90 -18.90 2.03 19.27
CA THR A 90 -18.51 2.20 17.85
C THR A 90 -17.13 1.59 17.65
N GLY A 91 -17.07 0.47 16.92
CA GLY A 91 -15.78 -0.11 16.52
C GLY A 91 -15.09 0.80 15.49
N THR A 92 -13.76 0.79 15.49
CA THR A 92 -12.96 1.52 14.48
C THR A 92 -12.28 0.50 13.57
N ILE A 93 -12.42 0.68 12.25
CA ILE A 93 -11.64 -0.06 11.26
C ILE A 93 -10.57 0.85 10.67
N ARG A 94 -9.30 0.38 10.62
CA ARG A 94 -8.17 1.08 10.02
C ARG A 94 -7.85 0.48 8.66
N ILE A 95 -8.03 1.27 7.61
CA ILE A 95 -7.88 0.85 6.22
C ILE A 95 -6.75 1.66 5.56
N GLY A 96 -5.78 0.99 4.96
CA GLY A 96 -4.79 1.62 4.08
C GLY A 96 -5.23 1.51 2.63
N VAL A 97 -5.13 2.59 1.85
CA VAL A 97 -5.65 2.61 0.48
C VAL A 97 -4.67 3.28 -0.47
N SER A 98 -4.42 2.65 -1.60
CA SER A 98 -3.61 3.26 -2.67
C SER A 98 -4.25 4.57 -3.16
N SER A 99 -3.42 5.61 -3.36
CA SER A 99 -3.87 6.99 -3.59
C SER A 99 -4.90 7.13 -4.71
N ASN A 100 -4.69 6.47 -5.86
CA ASN A 100 -5.65 6.56 -6.98
C ASN A 100 -6.99 5.91 -6.65
N PHE A 101 -6.98 4.73 -6.01
CA PHE A 101 -8.23 4.09 -5.58
C PHE A 101 -8.95 4.94 -4.52
N ALA A 102 -8.18 5.55 -3.62
CA ALA A 102 -8.71 6.44 -2.59
C ALA A 102 -9.43 7.66 -3.19
N LEU A 103 -8.88 8.23 -4.26
CA LEU A 103 -9.46 9.42 -4.90
C LEU A 103 -10.71 9.08 -5.73
N TYR A 104 -10.64 8.02 -6.55
CA TYR A 104 -11.65 7.80 -7.59
C TYR A 104 -12.72 6.75 -7.24
N LYS A 105 -12.42 5.81 -6.35
CA LYS A 105 -13.31 4.66 -6.07
C LYS A 105 -13.71 4.53 -4.61
N LEU A 106 -12.82 4.85 -3.67
CA LEU A 106 -13.09 4.70 -2.25
C LEU A 106 -14.32 5.46 -1.75
N PRO A 107 -14.59 6.72 -2.19
CA PRO A 107 -15.75 7.46 -1.68
C PRO A 107 -17.08 6.71 -1.87
N THR A 108 -17.27 6.09 -3.04
CA THR A 108 -18.46 5.30 -3.32
C THR A 108 -18.51 4.03 -2.48
N LEU A 109 -17.39 3.32 -2.35
CA LEU A 109 -17.29 2.11 -1.53
C LEU A 109 -17.60 2.40 -0.06
N ILE A 110 -16.97 3.43 0.52
CA ILE A 110 -17.15 3.79 1.93
C ILE A 110 -18.56 4.30 2.20
N LYS A 111 -19.16 5.09 1.29
CA LYS A 111 -20.55 5.53 1.43
C LYS A 111 -21.47 4.34 1.64
N GLN A 112 -21.41 3.34 0.77
CA GLN A 112 -22.26 2.14 0.86
C GLN A 112 -21.97 1.32 2.13
N PHE A 113 -20.71 1.23 2.56
CA PHE A 113 -20.35 0.54 3.79
C PHE A 113 -20.94 1.23 5.02
N VAL A 114 -20.77 2.55 5.14
CA VAL A 114 -21.25 3.34 6.29
C VAL A 114 -22.78 3.34 6.36
N GLU A 115 -23.47 3.37 5.21
CA GLU A 115 -24.94 3.25 5.15
C GLU A 115 -25.45 1.91 5.69
N ARG A 116 -24.65 0.83 5.61
CA ARG A 116 -24.99 -0.50 6.17
C ARG A 116 -24.49 -0.70 7.60
N SER A 117 -23.47 0.03 8.01
CA SER A 117 -22.73 -0.20 9.27
C SER A 117 -22.54 1.10 10.04
N HIS A 118 -23.66 1.70 10.50
CA HIS A 118 -23.72 3.03 11.11
C HIS A 118 -22.86 3.19 12.38
N SER A 119 -22.52 2.10 13.06
CA SER A 119 -21.75 2.10 14.31
C SER A 119 -20.22 1.96 14.12
N ILE A 120 -19.75 1.78 12.87
CA ILE A 120 -18.33 1.60 12.58
C ILE A 120 -17.70 2.91 12.14
N GLN A 121 -16.69 3.35 12.88
CA GLN A 121 -15.83 4.45 12.46
C GLN A 121 -14.77 3.93 11.49
N VAL A 122 -14.61 4.60 10.34
CA VAL A 122 -13.61 4.24 9.33
C VAL A 122 -12.45 5.22 9.41
N ASN A 123 -11.26 4.71 9.68
CA ASN A 123 -10.00 5.47 9.64
C ASN A 123 -9.23 5.05 8.39
N VAL A 124 -8.95 6.01 7.50
CA VAL A 124 -8.31 5.76 6.21
C VAL A 124 -6.95 6.43 6.16
N THR A 125 -5.92 5.63 5.84
CA THR A 125 -4.58 6.13 5.50
C THR A 125 -4.35 5.92 4.00
N THR A 126 -3.96 6.96 3.29
CA THR A 126 -3.67 6.88 1.85
C THR A 126 -2.17 6.92 1.59
N GLY A 127 -1.72 6.20 0.56
CA GLY A 127 -0.30 6.15 0.21
C GLY A 127 -0.04 5.31 -1.04
N TRP A 128 1.22 5.02 -1.30
CA TRP A 128 1.61 4.08 -2.34
C TRP A 128 1.31 2.64 -1.92
N SER A 129 0.99 1.75 -2.87
CA SER A 129 0.69 0.35 -2.55
C SER A 129 1.79 -0.33 -1.73
N SER A 130 3.06 -0.02 -1.97
CA SER A 130 4.18 -0.52 -1.16
C SER A 130 4.17 -0.01 0.28
N GLU A 131 3.77 1.24 0.50
CA GLU A 131 3.63 1.83 1.85
C GLU A 131 2.46 1.19 2.59
N ILE A 132 1.34 0.99 1.90
CA ILE A 132 0.17 0.30 2.46
C ILE A 132 0.52 -1.12 2.92
N ILE A 133 1.31 -1.87 2.13
CA ILE A 133 1.81 -3.19 2.52
C ILE A 133 2.70 -3.09 3.78
N GLN A 134 3.56 -2.08 3.86
CA GLN A 134 4.40 -1.87 5.05
C GLN A 134 3.56 -1.56 6.29
N LEU A 135 2.54 -0.69 6.18
CA LEU A 135 1.62 -0.38 7.29
C LEU A 135 0.86 -1.62 7.75
N LEU A 136 0.43 -2.47 6.81
CA LEU A 136 -0.24 -3.73 7.14
C LEU A 136 0.72 -4.71 7.83
N ASN A 137 1.98 -4.78 7.39
CA ASN A 137 3.02 -5.59 8.03
C ASN A 137 3.34 -5.12 9.45
N LYS A 138 3.27 -3.81 9.71
CA LYS A 138 3.46 -3.20 11.02
C LYS A 138 2.21 -3.23 11.92
N ASN A 139 1.10 -3.80 11.43
CA ASN A 139 -0.22 -3.78 12.11
C ASN A 139 -0.75 -2.36 12.43
N GLU A 140 -0.27 -1.34 11.72
CA GLU A 140 -0.80 0.03 11.83
C GLU A 140 -2.17 0.15 11.18
N ILE A 141 -2.43 -0.67 10.15
CA ILE A 141 -3.74 -0.85 9.50
C ILE A 141 -4.16 -2.32 9.56
N GLN A 142 -5.45 -2.59 9.41
CA GLN A 142 -6.04 -3.93 9.48
C GLN A 142 -6.33 -4.50 8.10
N ILE A 143 -6.63 -3.62 7.13
CA ILE A 143 -6.93 -3.94 5.73
C ILE A 143 -6.14 -3.01 4.84
N GLY A 144 -5.62 -3.53 3.73
CA GLY A 144 -4.99 -2.78 2.66
C GLY A 144 -5.78 -2.89 1.36
N ILE A 145 -5.99 -1.78 0.65
CA ILE A 145 -6.47 -1.78 -0.74
C ILE A 145 -5.31 -1.30 -1.60
N ILE A 146 -4.74 -2.21 -2.38
CA ILE A 146 -3.54 -1.96 -3.19
C ILE A 146 -3.83 -2.17 -4.67
N THR A 147 -3.12 -1.45 -5.53
CA THR A 147 -3.21 -1.57 -6.99
C THR A 147 -1.89 -2.03 -7.58
N GLY A 148 -1.96 -3.02 -8.47
CA GLY A 148 -0.81 -3.67 -9.09
C GLY A 148 -0.54 -5.08 -8.53
N ASN A 149 0.40 -5.77 -9.15
CA ASN A 149 0.79 -7.11 -8.74
C ASN A 149 1.93 -7.01 -7.71
N TYR A 150 1.57 -7.10 -6.44
CA TYR A 150 2.52 -7.21 -5.33
C TYR A 150 2.45 -8.60 -4.72
N ASN A 151 3.57 -9.06 -4.19
CA ASN A 151 3.62 -10.30 -3.42
C ASN A 151 2.98 -10.05 -2.05
N TRP A 152 1.87 -10.72 -1.82
CA TRP A 152 1.20 -10.81 -0.53
C TRP A 152 0.92 -12.28 -0.25
N PHE A 153 1.41 -12.79 0.87
CA PHE A 153 1.43 -14.23 1.18
C PHE A 153 0.25 -14.68 2.06
N ASP A 154 -0.61 -13.75 2.46
CA ASP A 154 -1.80 -14.03 3.26
C ASP A 154 -3.06 -13.81 2.40
N GLU A 155 -4.19 -13.48 2.97
CA GLU A 155 -5.49 -13.40 2.28
C GLU A 155 -5.58 -12.18 1.34
N LYS A 156 -6.11 -12.39 0.15
CA LYS A 156 -6.38 -11.34 -0.83
C LYS A 156 -7.66 -11.59 -1.63
N ILE A 157 -8.41 -10.50 -1.90
CA ILE A 157 -9.63 -10.51 -2.69
C ILE A 157 -9.45 -9.56 -3.87
N LEU A 158 -9.79 -10.00 -5.08
CA LEU A 158 -9.79 -9.13 -6.26
C LEU A 158 -10.99 -8.18 -6.17
N LEU A 159 -10.73 -6.86 -6.12
CA LEU A 159 -11.77 -5.82 -6.06
C LEU A 159 -12.17 -5.31 -7.43
N ALA A 160 -11.20 -5.13 -8.32
CA ALA A 160 -11.43 -4.57 -9.65
C ALA A 160 -10.30 -4.91 -10.60
N GLU A 161 -10.62 -4.96 -11.87
CA GLU A 161 -9.69 -4.90 -12.99
C GLU A 161 -9.90 -3.58 -13.73
N ASP A 162 -8.84 -2.84 -13.97
CA ASP A 162 -8.87 -1.48 -14.50
C ASP A 162 -8.00 -1.39 -15.75
N PRO A 163 -8.59 -1.21 -16.96
CA PRO A 163 -7.84 -1.08 -18.17
C PRO A 163 -6.88 0.10 -18.13
N LEU A 164 -5.69 -0.06 -18.70
CA LEU A 164 -4.81 1.07 -19.01
C LEU A 164 -5.27 1.71 -20.32
N THR A 165 -5.27 3.03 -20.35
CA THR A 165 -5.69 3.80 -21.51
C THR A 165 -4.70 4.93 -21.82
N ILE A 166 -4.47 5.17 -23.08
CA ILE A 166 -3.82 6.37 -23.58
C ILE A 166 -4.82 7.51 -23.47
N ILE A 167 -4.36 8.65 -23.03
CA ILE A 167 -5.10 9.90 -23.06
C ILE A 167 -4.33 10.95 -23.86
N ALA A 168 -5.03 11.68 -24.72
CA ALA A 168 -4.49 12.80 -25.48
C ALA A 168 -5.53 13.91 -25.59
N LYS A 169 -5.09 15.14 -25.87
CA LYS A 169 -6.02 16.27 -26.08
C LYS A 169 -6.74 16.15 -27.41
N GLU A 170 -6.03 15.73 -28.44
CA GLU A 170 -6.50 15.56 -29.81
C GLU A 170 -6.44 14.07 -30.20
N PRO A 171 -7.22 13.61 -31.20
CA PRO A 171 -7.10 12.28 -31.72
C PRO A 171 -5.68 11.99 -32.24
N ILE A 172 -5.11 10.86 -31.82
CA ILE A 172 -3.79 10.39 -32.22
C ILE A 172 -3.90 8.99 -32.82
N LYS A 173 -3.07 8.68 -33.82
CA LYS A 173 -2.95 7.35 -34.36
C LYS A 173 -1.95 6.53 -33.58
N LEU A 174 -2.20 5.23 -33.41
CA LEU A 174 -1.32 4.34 -32.65
C LEU A 174 0.09 4.27 -33.22
N GLU A 175 0.20 4.29 -34.54
CA GLU A 175 1.48 4.28 -35.28
C GLU A 175 2.37 5.51 -35.01
N ASP A 176 1.76 6.66 -34.64
CA ASP A 176 2.47 7.91 -34.36
C ASP A 176 2.96 8.01 -32.91
N ILE A 177 2.41 7.19 -31.98
CA ILE A 177 2.69 7.25 -30.53
C ILE A 177 4.19 7.26 -30.20
N PRO A 178 5.07 6.45 -30.82
CA PRO A 178 6.49 6.46 -30.51
C PRO A 178 7.18 7.80 -30.74
N PHE A 179 6.64 8.61 -31.64
CA PHE A 179 7.21 9.90 -32.07
C PHE A 179 6.57 11.10 -31.38
N LEU A 180 5.51 10.86 -30.59
CA LEU A 180 4.81 11.90 -29.83
C LEU A 180 5.39 12.02 -28.42
N PRO A 181 5.37 13.24 -27.82
CA PRO A 181 5.86 13.45 -26.48
C PRO A 181 5.03 12.65 -25.43
N LEU A 182 5.69 11.75 -24.69
CA LEU A 182 5.09 11.02 -23.59
C LEU A 182 5.25 11.79 -22.28
N ILE A 183 4.14 11.99 -21.59
CA ILE A 183 4.07 12.41 -20.19
C ILE A 183 3.92 11.13 -19.36
N SER A 184 5.05 10.63 -18.85
CA SER A 184 5.12 9.35 -18.17
C SER A 184 4.61 9.46 -16.72
N TYR A 185 3.59 8.66 -16.38
CA TYR A 185 3.12 8.50 -15.02
C TYR A 185 4.01 7.51 -14.27
N GLN A 186 4.78 7.99 -13.30
CA GLN A 186 5.73 7.22 -12.50
C GLN A 186 5.38 7.28 -11.01
N PRO A 187 4.42 6.48 -10.53
CA PRO A 187 4.12 6.42 -9.11
C PRO A 187 5.36 5.94 -8.34
N ASN A 188 5.62 6.55 -7.19
CA ASN A 188 6.68 6.13 -6.27
C ASN A 188 8.14 6.47 -6.67
N LYS A 189 8.37 7.61 -7.32
CA LYS A 189 9.73 8.07 -7.69
C LYS A 189 10.62 8.51 -6.50
N LYS A 190 10.05 8.66 -5.31
CA LYS A 190 10.78 9.07 -4.10
C LYS A 190 11.39 7.87 -3.37
N LYS A 191 12.47 7.27 -3.88
CA LYS A 191 13.39 6.50 -3.03
C LYS A 191 14.81 6.73 -3.44
N GLY A 192 15.63 6.98 -2.40
CA GLY A 192 17.02 7.28 -2.50
C GLY A 192 17.84 6.20 -3.21
N PHE A 193 19.03 6.57 -3.56
CA PHE A 193 20.05 5.77 -4.20
C PHE A 193 20.03 4.29 -3.74
N GLY A 194 19.71 3.36 -4.67
CA GLY A 194 20.06 1.95 -4.54
C GLY A 194 18.93 0.92 -4.62
N GLU A 195 17.68 1.26 -4.39
CA GLU A 195 16.57 0.29 -4.55
C GLU A 195 15.73 0.61 -5.78
N LYS A 196 15.87 -0.20 -6.83
CA LYS A 196 14.87 -0.34 -7.89
C LYS A 196 13.62 -0.98 -7.26
N ALA A 197 12.80 -0.18 -6.58
CA ALA A 197 11.45 -0.62 -6.26
C ALA A 197 10.75 -0.86 -7.59
N THR A 198 10.55 -2.10 -7.97
CA THR A 198 9.84 -2.49 -9.18
C THR A 198 8.44 -1.90 -9.10
N ASN A 199 8.18 -0.89 -9.92
CA ASN A 199 6.84 -0.32 -10.07
C ASN A 199 6.04 -1.23 -11.01
N PRO A 200 5.05 -2.01 -10.51
CA PRO A 200 4.32 -2.97 -11.35
C PRO A 200 3.61 -2.32 -12.55
N LEU A 201 3.19 -1.05 -12.41
CA LEU A 201 2.56 -0.32 -13.51
C LEU A 201 3.57 0.04 -14.60
N ALA A 202 4.74 0.56 -14.20
CA ALA A 202 5.79 0.89 -15.16
C ALA A 202 6.24 -0.35 -15.93
N GLN A 203 6.41 -1.49 -15.23
CA GLN A 203 6.76 -2.76 -15.86
C GLN A 203 5.68 -3.24 -16.86
N MET A 204 4.39 -3.10 -16.52
CA MET A 204 3.30 -3.46 -17.44
C MET A 204 3.32 -2.60 -18.69
N ILE A 205 3.54 -1.28 -18.56
CA ILE A 205 3.60 -0.35 -19.70
C ILE A 205 4.85 -0.63 -20.54
N GLU A 206 6.00 -0.88 -19.91
CA GLU A 206 7.25 -1.20 -20.59
C GLU A 206 7.13 -2.49 -21.41
N ASN A 207 6.58 -3.56 -20.83
CA ASN A 207 6.37 -4.81 -21.56
C ASN A 207 5.44 -4.61 -22.76
N TRP A 208 4.30 -3.93 -22.55
CA TRP A 208 3.37 -3.62 -23.64
C TRP A 208 4.03 -2.79 -24.74
N TRP A 209 4.89 -1.82 -24.35
CA TRP A 209 5.61 -0.99 -25.30
C TRP A 209 6.57 -1.81 -26.15
N GLN A 210 7.35 -2.71 -25.55
CA GLN A 210 8.29 -3.59 -26.23
C GLN A 210 7.58 -4.55 -27.21
N ASP A 211 6.38 -5.02 -26.83
CA ASP A 211 5.55 -5.88 -27.70
C ASP A 211 4.94 -5.11 -28.87
N SER A 212 4.70 -3.80 -28.70
CA SER A 212 3.98 -2.97 -29.68
C SER A 212 4.88 -2.16 -30.62
N PHE A 213 6.08 -1.76 -30.16
CA PHE A 213 6.96 -0.84 -30.87
C PHE A 213 8.43 -1.25 -30.83
N SER A 214 9.14 -1.04 -31.93
CA SER A 214 10.59 -1.32 -32.03
C SER A 214 11.48 -0.16 -31.58
N VAL A 215 10.90 1.02 -31.31
CA VAL A 215 11.62 2.22 -30.87
C VAL A 215 11.18 2.62 -29.46
N PRO A 216 12.08 3.18 -28.62
CA PRO A 216 11.73 3.61 -27.27
C PRO A 216 10.75 4.79 -27.29
N PRO A 217 9.95 4.99 -26.21
CA PRO A 217 9.04 6.13 -26.10
C PRO A 217 9.81 7.45 -25.98
N LEU A 218 9.27 8.52 -26.58
CA LEU A 218 9.81 9.87 -26.44
C LEU A 218 9.36 10.48 -25.11
N VAL A 219 9.97 10.06 -23.99
CA VAL A 219 9.62 10.58 -22.66
C VAL A 219 10.06 12.02 -22.51
N ARG A 220 9.10 12.95 -22.43
CA ARG A 220 9.32 14.38 -22.23
C ARG A 220 9.21 14.81 -20.78
N MET A 221 8.33 14.19 -20.02
CA MET A 221 8.10 14.48 -18.60
C MET A 221 7.84 13.19 -17.84
N GLU A 222 8.21 13.18 -16.55
CA GLU A 222 7.89 12.11 -15.62
C GLU A 222 7.24 12.70 -14.38
N LEU A 223 6.03 12.27 -14.07
CA LEU A 223 5.19 12.80 -13.00
C LEU A 223 4.69 11.69 -12.08
N ASP A 224 4.55 11.99 -10.81
CA ASP A 224 4.16 11.03 -9.77
C ASP A 224 2.65 11.02 -9.48
N LYS A 225 1.87 11.91 -10.11
CA LYS A 225 0.42 12.02 -9.93
C LYS A 225 -0.32 11.98 -11.27
N VAL A 226 -1.36 11.17 -11.32
CA VAL A 226 -2.22 11.05 -12.52
C VAL A 226 -2.91 12.38 -12.82
N GLU A 227 -3.38 13.11 -11.81
CA GLU A 227 -4.04 14.40 -11.95
C GLU A 227 -3.13 15.40 -12.67
N THR A 228 -1.84 15.43 -12.30
CA THR A 228 -0.87 16.30 -12.94
C THR A 228 -0.61 15.87 -14.39
N CYS A 229 -0.56 14.56 -14.68
CA CYS A 229 -0.46 14.06 -16.05
C CYS A 229 -1.66 14.53 -16.90
N LYS A 230 -2.89 14.41 -16.38
CA LYS A 230 -4.11 14.86 -17.03
C LYS A 230 -4.08 16.35 -17.37
N GLU A 231 -3.64 17.18 -16.42
CA GLU A 231 -3.51 18.64 -16.64
C GLU A 231 -2.47 18.97 -17.72
N MET A 232 -1.33 18.27 -17.77
CA MET A 232 -0.34 18.46 -18.82
C MET A 232 -0.88 18.04 -20.21
N VAL A 233 -1.60 16.91 -20.27
CA VAL A 233 -2.29 16.47 -21.49
C VAL A 233 -3.35 17.48 -21.91
N ASN A 234 -4.12 18.02 -20.96
CA ASN A 234 -5.14 19.05 -21.24
C ASN A 234 -4.55 20.33 -21.86
N LYS A 235 -3.28 20.64 -21.52
CA LYS A 235 -2.51 21.75 -22.16
C LYS A 235 -1.83 21.35 -23.47
N ASN A 236 -2.15 20.17 -24.01
CA ASN A 236 -1.59 19.64 -25.28
C ASN A 236 -0.04 19.51 -25.26
N LEU A 237 0.53 19.14 -24.11
CA LEU A 237 1.98 18.97 -23.96
C LEU A 237 2.47 17.58 -24.38
N GLY A 238 1.56 16.69 -24.71
CA GLY A 238 1.80 15.32 -25.11
C GLY A 238 0.64 14.39 -24.75
N TYR A 239 0.86 13.11 -24.81
CA TYR A 239 -0.08 12.07 -24.35
C TYR A 239 0.43 11.42 -23.07
N SER A 240 -0.47 10.71 -22.35
CA SER A 240 -0.11 9.92 -21.17
C SER A 240 -0.80 8.56 -21.19
N ILE A 241 -0.24 7.59 -20.46
CA ILE A 241 -0.84 6.28 -20.22
C ILE A 241 -1.23 6.20 -18.75
N ILE A 242 -2.53 6.06 -18.49
CA ILE A 242 -3.08 6.06 -17.12
C ILE A 242 -4.12 4.95 -16.95
N PRO A 243 -4.46 4.55 -15.71
CA PRO A 243 -5.61 3.70 -15.44
C PRO A 243 -6.92 4.40 -15.86
N LYS A 244 -7.79 3.70 -16.56
CA LYS A 244 -9.06 4.25 -17.09
C LYS A 244 -9.99 4.75 -15.99
N SER A 245 -9.95 4.11 -14.81
CA SER A 245 -10.72 4.53 -13.64
C SER A 245 -10.36 5.91 -13.11
N CYS A 246 -9.20 6.47 -13.51
CA CYS A 246 -8.80 7.83 -13.16
C CYS A 246 -9.46 8.90 -14.04
N LEU A 247 -10.24 8.50 -15.05
CA LEU A 247 -11.05 9.42 -15.85
C LEU A 247 -12.38 9.70 -15.13
N THR A 248 -12.76 10.96 -15.13
CA THR A 248 -14.03 11.46 -14.60
C THR A 248 -14.95 11.87 -15.76
N LYS A 249 -16.22 12.08 -15.47
CA LYS A 249 -17.21 12.55 -16.48
C LYS A 249 -16.88 13.93 -17.07
N ASN A 250 -16.04 14.71 -16.39
CA ASN A 250 -15.64 16.06 -16.83
C ASN A 250 -14.38 16.05 -17.68
N ASP A 251 -13.72 14.89 -17.81
CA ASP A 251 -12.52 14.77 -18.64
C ASP A 251 -12.89 14.61 -20.11
N CYS A 252 -12.40 15.55 -20.93
CA CYS A 252 -12.61 15.55 -22.39
C CYS A 252 -11.30 15.21 -23.11
N PHE A 253 -10.91 13.93 -23.05
CA PHE A 253 -9.73 13.42 -23.73
C PHE A 253 -10.11 12.46 -24.86
N PHE A 254 -9.30 12.42 -25.90
CA PHE A 254 -9.23 11.24 -26.76
C PHE A 254 -8.67 10.09 -25.92
N THR A 255 -9.27 8.92 -26.00
CA THR A 255 -8.86 7.75 -25.24
C THR A 255 -8.68 6.53 -26.14
N HIS A 256 -7.63 5.75 -25.89
CA HIS A 256 -7.40 4.48 -26.56
C HIS A 256 -6.89 3.46 -25.56
N ASP A 257 -7.65 2.37 -25.32
CA ASP A 257 -7.29 1.34 -24.37
C ASP A 257 -6.10 0.52 -24.86
N LEU A 258 -5.16 0.21 -23.98
CA LEU A 258 -4.03 -0.65 -24.29
C LEU A 258 -4.50 -2.10 -24.43
N ILE A 259 -4.12 -2.73 -25.53
CA ILE A 259 -4.49 -4.11 -25.85
C ILE A 259 -3.21 -4.94 -25.90
N ASN A 260 -3.22 -6.13 -25.31
CA ASN A 260 -2.11 -7.07 -25.35
C ASN A 260 -2.08 -7.85 -26.69
N ASP A 261 -1.05 -8.66 -26.89
CA ASP A 261 -0.85 -9.55 -28.05
C ASP A 261 -2.02 -10.51 -28.35
N LYS A 262 -2.86 -10.78 -27.34
CA LYS A 262 -4.07 -11.64 -27.44
C LYS A 262 -5.35 -10.88 -27.71
N GLY A 263 -5.27 -9.58 -28.00
CA GLY A 263 -6.44 -8.73 -28.26
C GLY A 263 -7.26 -8.39 -27.02
N LYS A 264 -6.73 -8.59 -25.80
CA LYS A 264 -7.42 -8.28 -24.55
C LYS A 264 -6.90 -6.99 -23.93
N PRO A 265 -7.75 -6.20 -23.25
CA PRO A 265 -7.31 -5.01 -22.54
C PRO A 265 -6.21 -5.33 -21.52
N LEU A 266 -5.23 -4.45 -21.43
CA LEU A 266 -4.18 -4.54 -20.43
C LEU A 266 -4.69 -4.03 -19.09
N ASN A 267 -5.13 -4.93 -18.23
CA ASN A 267 -5.81 -4.61 -16.99
C ASN A 267 -4.85 -4.54 -15.80
N ARG A 268 -4.96 -3.46 -15.02
CA ARG A 268 -4.34 -3.31 -13.71
C ARG A 268 -5.29 -3.82 -12.64
N LYS A 269 -4.83 -4.76 -11.82
CA LYS A 269 -5.65 -5.36 -10.75
C LYS A 269 -5.59 -4.53 -9.47
N THR A 270 -6.72 -4.41 -8.80
CA THR A 270 -6.84 -3.86 -7.45
C THR A 270 -7.24 -4.97 -6.49
N TRP A 271 -6.51 -5.07 -5.37
CA TRP A 271 -6.66 -6.11 -4.38
C TRP A 271 -7.00 -5.53 -3.02
N LEU A 272 -7.94 -6.13 -2.34
CA LEU A 272 -8.06 -6.02 -0.89
C LEU A 272 -7.17 -7.09 -0.28
N ILE A 273 -6.26 -6.68 0.60
CA ILE A 273 -5.31 -7.55 1.30
C ILE A 273 -5.48 -7.42 2.81
N TYR A 274 -5.36 -8.53 3.51
CA TYR A 274 -5.45 -8.56 4.97
C TYR A 274 -4.76 -9.79 5.53
N ARG A 275 -4.48 -9.78 6.84
CA ARG A 275 -4.01 -10.97 7.54
C ARG A 275 -5.21 -11.82 7.95
N LYS A 276 -5.14 -13.12 7.76
CA LYS A 276 -6.18 -14.08 8.19
C LYS A 276 -6.54 -13.89 9.66
N SER A 277 -5.54 -13.61 10.50
CA SER A 277 -5.74 -13.33 11.91
C SER A 277 -6.60 -12.08 12.20
N ASN A 278 -6.69 -11.12 11.27
CA ASN A 278 -7.51 -9.91 11.45
C ASN A 278 -9.00 -10.18 11.26
N VAL A 279 -9.40 -11.30 10.66
CA VAL A 279 -10.82 -11.68 10.45
C VAL A 279 -11.54 -11.90 11.79
N GLU A 280 -10.82 -12.23 12.87
CA GLU A 280 -11.37 -12.35 14.22
C GLU A 280 -11.86 -11.01 14.80
N ILE A 281 -11.45 -9.89 14.22
CA ILE A 281 -11.90 -8.55 14.59
C ILE A 281 -13.24 -8.29 13.90
N LEU A 282 -14.30 -8.07 14.67
CA LEU A 282 -15.67 -7.92 14.15
C LEU A 282 -15.79 -6.84 13.05
N THR A 283 -15.18 -5.68 13.24
CA THR A 283 -15.23 -4.59 12.25
C THR A 283 -14.54 -4.97 10.94
N VAL A 284 -13.48 -5.77 11.01
CA VAL A 284 -12.74 -6.28 9.85
C VAL A 284 -13.57 -7.33 9.10
N SER A 285 -14.13 -8.31 9.81
CA SER A 285 -14.98 -9.34 9.19
C SER A 285 -16.22 -8.73 8.52
N GLN A 286 -16.85 -7.73 9.14
CA GLN A 286 -17.99 -7.00 8.54
C GLN A 286 -17.58 -6.28 7.25
N PHE A 287 -16.43 -5.61 7.24
CA PHE A 287 -15.94 -4.93 6.03
C PHE A 287 -15.58 -5.93 4.92
N ILE A 288 -14.94 -7.04 5.24
CA ILE A 288 -14.60 -8.09 4.27
C ILE A 288 -15.86 -8.69 3.65
N ASN A 289 -16.88 -9.01 4.47
CA ASN A 289 -18.16 -9.54 3.98
C ASN A 289 -18.86 -8.54 3.06
N PHE A 290 -18.91 -7.27 3.47
CA PHE A 290 -19.44 -6.19 2.62
C PHE A 290 -18.71 -6.12 1.28
N VAL A 291 -17.38 -6.16 1.26
CA VAL A 291 -16.59 -6.07 0.04
C VAL A 291 -16.80 -7.29 -0.86
N ASN A 292 -16.94 -8.49 -0.31
CA ASN A 292 -17.25 -9.70 -1.08
C ASN A 292 -18.62 -9.58 -1.79
N GLU A 293 -19.62 -9.03 -1.11
CA GLU A 293 -20.94 -8.76 -1.73
C GLU A 293 -20.85 -7.69 -2.81
N TYR A 294 -20.08 -6.62 -2.55
CA TYR A 294 -19.88 -5.50 -3.48
C TYR A 294 -19.18 -5.95 -4.77
N SER A 295 -18.10 -6.75 -4.66
CA SER A 295 -17.35 -7.23 -5.82
C SER A 295 -18.14 -8.22 -6.70
N ASN A 296 -19.12 -8.92 -6.14
CA ASN A 296 -20.00 -9.82 -6.89
C ASN A 296 -21.14 -9.07 -7.65
N GLN A 297 -21.36 -7.79 -7.36
CA GLN A 297 -22.39 -6.94 -7.99
C GLN A 297 -21.81 -5.98 -9.04
N SER A 298 -20.47 -5.84 -9.12
CA SER A 298 -19.76 -4.95 -10.03
C SER A 298 -19.19 -5.69 -11.23
#